data_967e13f7787ebf320f25068f74b10ce3
#
_entry.id   967e13f7787ebf320f25068f74b10ce3
#
_cell.length_a   1.000
_cell.length_b   1.000
_cell.length_c   1.000
_cell.angle_alpha   90.00
_cell.angle_beta   90.00
_cell.angle_gamma   90.00
#
_symmetry.space_group_name_H-M   'P 1'
#
loop_
_entity.id
_entity.type
_entity.pdbx_description
1 polymer ?
#
loop_
_entity_poly.entity_id
_entity_poly.type
_entity_poly.pdbx_seq_one_letter_code
_entity_poly.pdbx_strand_id
1 'polypeptide(L)'
;MELLHQHGLSGRLGARPGTAGAARPRGVPARAARAEPLAPGQNVVLPDADLAELSVVFGAAGAEADLTLLLLTADGTVRGDQDFVFYHQPRAAGGAVVLGPKGTSGGLATETATIRPRSLPAAVQRVAVSVNMDTDAGTDCGQLRDARLEVRGAAGTGWTFTPPADPGISAMLVAEVYRHRAGAADEVWKLRAVGQGWSDGLAGLARAHGVEIE
;
A
#
# COMPACT_ATOMS: atom_id res chain seq x y z
N MET A 1 52.29 37.49 -43.75
CA MET A 1 53.13 38.53 -43.20
C MET A 1 53.01 38.38 -41.72
N GLU A 2 53.91 37.60 -41.15
CA GLU A 2 55.13 38.01 -40.40
C GLU A 2 54.76 38.72 -39.11
N LEU A 3 55.28 38.45 -37.97
CA LEU A 3 56.42 37.71 -37.38
C LEU A 3 56.31 37.92 -35.86
N LEU A 4 56.48 36.85 -35.08
CA LEU A 4 57.57 36.61 -34.12
C LEU A 4 57.87 37.67 -33.05
N HIS A 5 57.88 37.33 -31.82
CA HIS A 5 59.03 37.11 -30.89
C HIS A 5 58.53 37.14 -29.45
N GLN A 6 58.63 36.09 -28.72
CA GLN A 6 59.69 35.58 -27.80
C GLN A 6 60.00 36.41 -26.57
N HIS A 7 60.19 35.61 -25.50
CA HIS A 7 60.85 35.74 -24.20
C HIS A 7 59.85 35.98 -23.06
N GLY A 8 59.70 35.16 -22.09
CA GLY A 8 60.63 34.36 -21.33
C GLY A 8 60.74 34.89 -19.91
N LEU A 9 60.39 34.11 -18.94
CA LEU A 9 61.13 33.88 -17.72
C LEU A 9 60.26 33.33 -16.58
N SER A 10 60.78 32.28 -16.05
CA SER A 10 60.51 31.50 -14.84
C SER A 10 59.97 32.30 -13.62
N GLY A 11 59.03 31.68 -12.93
CA GLY A 11 58.67 31.99 -11.56
C GLY A 11 58.04 30.76 -10.89
N ARG A 12 58.88 29.91 -10.33
CA ARG A 12 58.43 28.85 -9.39
C ARG A 12 57.85 29.54 -8.16
N LEU A 13 56.69 29.10 -7.67
CA LEU A 13 56.41 29.07 -6.23
C LEU A 13 55.12 28.24 -5.93
N GLY A 14 55.33 27.21 -5.13
CA GLY A 14 54.38 26.89 -4.05
C GLY A 14 53.13 26.09 -4.41
N ALA A 15 53.25 24.77 -4.60
CA ALA A 15 52.14 23.88 -4.41
C ALA A 15 51.71 23.84 -2.94
N ARG A 16 50.52 24.29 -2.61
CA ARG A 16 49.85 23.99 -1.34
C ARG A 16 49.10 22.66 -1.51
N PRO A 17 49.21 21.69 -0.59
CA PRO A 17 48.39 20.46 -0.63
C PRO A 17 46.95 20.82 -0.34
N GLY A 18 46.05 20.55 -1.31
CA GLY A 18 44.63 20.63 -1.11
C GLY A 18 44.19 19.58 -0.09
N THR A 19 43.51 20.06 0.93
CA THR A 19 42.83 19.23 1.94
C THR A 19 41.87 18.30 1.21
N ALA A 20 42.14 16.98 1.28
CA ALA A 20 41.22 15.92 0.86
C ALA A 20 39.93 16.07 1.64
N GLY A 21 38.85 16.43 0.94
CA GLY A 21 37.51 16.44 1.48
C GLY A 21 37.17 15.02 1.93
N ALA A 22 36.99 14.83 3.23
CA ALA A 22 36.54 13.58 3.80
C ALA A 22 35.20 13.21 3.15
N ALA A 23 35.19 12.14 2.39
CA ALA A 23 33.97 11.55 1.87
C ALA A 23 33.08 11.19 3.06
N ARG A 24 31.89 11.79 3.14
CA ARG A 24 30.87 11.40 4.12
C ARG A 24 30.59 9.92 3.93
N PRO A 25 30.57 9.10 4.99
CA PRO A 25 30.20 7.72 4.88
C PRO A 25 28.79 7.66 4.30
N ARG A 26 28.63 6.95 3.19
CA ARG A 26 27.31 6.59 2.65
C ARG A 26 26.60 5.84 3.76
N GLY A 27 25.52 6.42 4.27
CA GLY A 27 24.69 5.81 5.28
C GLY A 27 24.35 4.38 4.85
N VAL A 28 24.64 3.44 5.73
CA VAL A 28 24.18 2.06 5.60
C VAL A 28 22.66 2.14 5.44
N PRO A 29 22.05 1.53 4.41
CA PRO A 29 20.59 1.56 4.29
C PRO A 29 20.02 0.98 5.58
N ALA A 30 19.16 1.75 6.25
CA ALA A 30 18.48 1.30 7.46
C ALA A 30 17.81 -0.04 7.13
N ARG A 31 18.21 -1.08 7.84
CA ARG A 31 17.61 -2.42 7.70
C ARG A 31 16.10 -2.22 7.85
N ALA A 32 15.35 -2.51 6.80
CA ALA A 32 13.90 -2.37 6.82
C ALA A 32 13.36 -3.02 8.09
N ALA A 33 12.65 -2.24 8.91
CA ALA A 33 12.11 -2.74 10.16
C ALA A 33 11.23 -3.97 9.84
N ARG A 34 11.38 -5.01 10.65
CA ARG A 34 10.60 -6.23 10.48
C ARG A 34 9.13 -5.86 10.67
N ALA A 35 8.28 -6.23 9.72
CA ALA A 35 6.86 -5.96 9.82
C ALA A 35 6.24 -6.76 10.98
N GLU A 36 5.35 -6.10 11.73
CA GLU A 36 4.61 -6.69 12.86
C GLU A 36 3.48 -7.59 12.33
N PRO A 37 3.41 -8.86 12.74
CA PRO A 37 2.29 -9.72 12.37
C PRO A 37 1.04 -9.35 13.16
N LEU A 38 -0.10 -9.26 12.48
CA LEU A 38 -1.41 -9.01 13.07
C LEU A 38 -2.22 -10.30 13.09
N ALA A 39 -2.94 -10.53 14.20
CA ALA A 39 -3.94 -11.59 14.30
C ALA A 39 -5.28 -11.14 13.68
N PRO A 40 -6.16 -12.08 13.26
CA PRO A 40 -7.51 -11.76 12.81
C PRO A 40 -8.26 -10.91 13.85
N GLY A 41 -8.88 -9.82 13.40
CA GLY A 41 -9.59 -8.86 14.25
C GLY A 41 -8.69 -7.85 14.99
N GLN A 42 -7.38 -8.08 15.06
CA GLN A 42 -6.45 -7.15 15.69
C GLN A 42 -6.40 -5.82 14.93
N ASN A 43 -6.32 -4.73 15.69
CA ASN A 43 -6.11 -3.41 15.13
C ASN A 43 -4.94 -2.71 15.83
N VAL A 44 -4.27 -1.83 15.09
CA VAL A 44 -3.16 -1.00 15.55
C VAL A 44 -3.39 0.46 15.18
N VAL A 45 -2.90 1.37 16.00
CA VAL A 45 -2.86 2.80 15.64
C VAL A 45 -1.73 3.01 14.64
N LEU A 46 -2.03 3.67 13.54
CA LEU A 46 -1.03 4.06 12.55
C LEU A 46 -0.27 5.30 13.06
N PRO A 47 1.07 5.25 13.12
CA PRO A 47 1.86 6.43 13.47
C PRO A 47 1.59 7.58 12.51
N ASP A 48 1.53 8.80 13.03
CA ASP A 48 1.26 9.98 12.21
C ASP A 48 2.27 10.17 11.06
N ALA A 49 3.54 9.82 11.30
CA ALA A 49 4.60 9.86 10.31
C ALA A 49 4.37 8.91 9.10
N ASP A 50 3.56 7.86 9.27
CA ASP A 50 3.25 6.89 8.23
C ASP A 50 2.02 7.27 7.38
N LEU A 51 1.20 8.25 7.83
CA LEU A 51 -0.07 8.61 7.20
C LEU A 51 0.04 9.39 5.88
N ALA A 52 1.26 9.79 5.49
CA ALA A 52 1.47 10.40 4.18
C ALA A 52 1.16 9.42 3.04
N GLU A 53 1.55 8.16 3.22
CA GLU A 53 1.33 7.09 2.26
C GLU A 53 1.46 5.72 2.94
N LEU A 54 0.50 4.85 2.67
CA LEU A 54 0.55 3.43 2.99
C LEU A 54 0.68 2.64 1.68
N SER A 55 1.73 1.85 1.58
CA SER A 55 1.87 0.83 0.53
C SER A 55 1.20 -0.46 1.01
N VAL A 56 0.32 -1.00 0.20
CA VAL A 56 -0.38 -2.27 0.44
C VAL A 56 0.07 -3.27 -0.61
N VAL A 57 0.52 -4.43 -0.18
CA VAL A 57 0.90 -5.54 -1.07
C VAL A 57 0.18 -6.79 -0.60
N PHE A 58 -0.59 -7.39 -1.47
CA PHE A 58 -1.13 -8.75 -1.28
C PHE A 58 -0.35 -9.70 -2.17
N GLY A 59 0.06 -10.83 -1.63
CA GLY A 59 0.76 -11.87 -2.38
C GLY A 59 0.19 -13.24 -2.04
N ALA A 60 0.02 -14.10 -3.07
CA ALA A 60 -0.40 -15.47 -2.88
C ALA A 60 0.11 -16.37 -4.01
N ALA A 61 0.11 -17.69 -3.77
CA ALA A 61 0.28 -18.75 -4.76
C ALA A 61 -1.01 -19.59 -4.85
N GLY A 62 -1.11 -20.45 -5.85
CA GLY A 62 -2.18 -21.42 -6.00
C GLY A 62 -3.31 -20.95 -6.90
N ALA A 63 -3.88 -19.80 -6.65
CA ALA A 63 -4.87 -19.17 -7.49
C ALA A 63 -4.58 -17.68 -7.65
N GLU A 64 -5.10 -17.08 -8.72
CA GLU A 64 -5.02 -15.64 -8.94
C GLU A 64 -6.11 -14.94 -8.12
N ALA A 65 -5.76 -13.80 -7.52
CA ALA A 65 -6.67 -12.97 -6.77
C ALA A 65 -6.50 -11.51 -7.18
N ASP A 66 -7.61 -10.79 -7.27
CA ASP A 66 -7.63 -9.36 -7.59
C ASP A 66 -7.83 -8.52 -6.34
N LEU A 67 -7.07 -7.45 -6.21
CA LEU A 67 -7.24 -6.47 -5.14
C LEU A 67 -8.35 -5.49 -5.51
N THR A 68 -9.23 -5.24 -4.55
CA THR A 68 -10.27 -4.21 -4.64
C THR A 68 -10.27 -3.38 -3.37
N LEU A 69 -10.45 -2.06 -3.52
CA LEU A 69 -10.56 -1.15 -2.39
C LEU A 69 -11.87 -0.35 -2.47
N LEU A 70 -12.56 -0.25 -1.34
CA LEU A 70 -13.79 0.52 -1.22
C LEU A 70 -13.56 1.69 -0.25
N LEU A 71 -13.95 2.89 -0.66
CA LEU A 71 -13.92 4.07 0.19
C LEU A 71 -15.29 4.26 0.82
N LEU A 72 -15.36 4.01 2.12
CA LEU A 72 -16.62 3.91 2.85
C LEU A 72 -16.86 5.13 3.73
N THR A 73 -18.11 5.53 3.81
CA THR A 73 -18.64 6.52 4.75
C THR A 73 -18.73 5.92 6.17
N ALA A 74 -19.24 6.69 7.12
CA ALA A 74 -19.52 6.24 8.48
C ALA A 74 -20.56 5.10 8.53
N ASP A 75 -21.48 5.08 7.57
CA ASP A 75 -22.54 4.07 7.47
C ASP A 75 -22.02 2.75 6.85
N GLY A 76 -20.75 2.72 6.42
CA GLY A 76 -20.15 1.54 5.82
C GLY A 76 -20.49 1.33 4.35
N THR A 77 -21.01 2.36 3.67
CA THR A 77 -21.33 2.33 2.23
C THR A 77 -20.43 3.24 1.43
N VAL A 78 -20.29 2.99 0.14
CA VAL A 78 -19.64 3.92 -0.80
C VAL A 78 -20.52 5.14 -1.03
N ARG A 79 -19.92 6.26 -1.45
CA ARG A 79 -20.68 7.47 -1.83
C ARG A 79 -21.24 7.39 -3.26
N GLY A 80 -20.71 6.46 -4.03
CA GLY A 80 -21.05 6.17 -5.42
C GLY A 80 -19.94 5.35 -6.06
N ASP A 81 -20.10 4.98 -7.33
CA ASP A 81 -19.23 4.07 -8.06
C ASP A 81 -17.76 4.52 -8.09
N GLN A 82 -17.52 5.85 -8.08
CA GLN A 82 -16.17 6.42 -8.04
C GLN A 82 -15.36 6.05 -6.78
N ASP A 83 -16.00 5.49 -5.76
CA ASP A 83 -15.38 5.04 -4.52
C ASP A 83 -15.04 3.54 -4.52
N PHE A 84 -15.33 2.86 -5.62
CA PHE A 84 -15.02 1.45 -5.83
C PHE A 84 -13.78 1.32 -6.73
N VAL A 85 -12.63 0.95 -6.15
CA VAL A 85 -11.34 0.88 -6.84
C VAL A 85 -11.03 -0.57 -7.19
N PHE A 86 -10.86 -0.85 -8.47
CA PHE A 86 -10.56 -2.16 -9.04
C PHE A 86 -9.83 -1.99 -10.39
N TYR A 87 -9.51 -3.07 -11.08
CA TYR A 87 -8.67 -3.01 -12.29
C TYR A 87 -9.20 -2.12 -13.42
N HIS A 88 -10.53 -2.00 -13.60
CA HIS A 88 -11.12 -1.07 -14.58
C HIS A 88 -11.18 0.39 -14.09
N GLN A 89 -11.20 0.60 -12.79
CA GLN A 89 -11.22 1.91 -12.14
C GLN A 89 -10.11 1.98 -11.09
N PRO A 90 -8.83 2.10 -11.50
CA PRO A 90 -7.70 1.92 -10.58
C PRO A 90 -7.43 3.12 -9.66
N ARG A 91 -8.29 4.14 -9.63
CA ARG A 91 -8.07 5.35 -8.84
C ARG A 91 -9.36 5.92 -8.26
N ALA A 92 -9.29 6.39 -7.02
CA ALA A 92 -10.36 7.13 -6.36
C ALA A 92 -9.85 8.35 -5.57
N ALA A 93 -10.76 9.22 -5.17
CA ALA A 93 -10.50 10.38 -4.30
C ALA A 93 -9.31 11.23 -4.78
N GLY A 94 -9.26 11.57 -6.07
CA GLY A 94 -8.19 12.39 -6.65
C GLY A 94 -6.80 11.73 -6.59
N GLY A 95 -6.75 10.40 -6.48
CA GLY A 95 -5.50 9.64 -6.35
C GLY A 95 -5.08 9.38 -4.90
N ALA A 96 -5.93 9.67 -3.92
CA ALA A 96 -5.67 9.27 -2.53
C ALA A 96 -5.69 7.75 -2.36
N VAL A 97 -6.41 7.03 -3.21
CA VAL A 97 -6.37 5.57 -3.33
C VAL A 97 -6.05 5.20 -4.78
N VAL A 98 -5.04 4.34 -4.97
CA VAL A 98 -4.56 3.93 -6.28
C VAL A 98 -4.24 2.44 -6.25
N LEU A 99 -4.82 1.68 -7.17
CA LEU A 99 -4.41 0.31 -7.46
C LEU A 99 -3.17 0.34 -8.34
N GLY A 100 -2.16 -0.42 -7.98
CA GLY A 100 -0.92 -0.55 -8.73
C GLY A 100 -0.95 -1.71 -9.73
N PRO A 101 0.14 -1.94 -10.44
CA PRO A 101 0.23 -3.06 -11.37
C PRO A 101 0.34 -4.39 -10.61
N LYS A 102 -0.17 -5.44 -11.25
CA LYS A 102 0.12 -6.83 -10.88
C LYS A 102 1.61 -7.14 -11.05
N GLY A 103 2.12 -8.04 -10.25
CA GLY A 103 3.52 -8.43 -10.30
C GLY A 103 3.78 -9.83 -9.76
N THR A 104 5.05 -10.11 -9.56
CA THR A 104 5.51 -11.35 -8.92
C THR A 104 6.66 -11.03 -7.99
N SER A 105 6.62 -11.56 -6.78
CA SER A 105 7.68 -11.40 -5.79
C SER A 105 7.83 -12.67 -4.96
N GLY A 106 9.05 -13.19 -4.87
CA GLY A 106 9.34 -14.40 -4.09
C GLY A 106 8.56 -15.65 -4.54
N GLY A 107 8.15 -15.72 -5.81
CA GLY A 107 7.33 -16.83 -6.34
C GLY A 107 5.82 -16.69 -6.10
N LEU A 108 5.38 -15.58 -5.50
CA LEU A 108 3.97 -15.25 -5.31
C LEU A 108 3.49 -14.29 -6.39
N ALA A 109 2.30 -14.47 -6.91
CA ALA A 109 1.59 -13.42 -7.64
C ALA A 109 1.26 -12.29 -6.65
N THR A 110 1.47 -11.05 -7.06
CA THR A 110 1.28 -9.89 -6.19
C THR A 110 0.38 -8.84 -6.81
N GLU A 111 -0.49 -8.31 -5.98
CA GLU A 111 -1.32 -7.14 -6.23
C GLU A 111 -0.89 -6.01 -5.29
N THR A 112 -0.91 -4.80 -5.78
CA THR A 112 -0.44 -3.64 -5.00
C THR A 112 -1.44 -2.51 -4.99
N ALA A 113 -1.47 -1.74 -3.90
CA ALA A 113 -2.22 -0.51 -3.83
C ALA A 113 -1.50 0.53 -2.96
N THR A 114 -1.87 1.78 -3.15
CA THR A 114 -1.42 2.90 -2.34
C THR A 114 -2.64 3.59 -1.72
N ILE A 115 -2.57 3.86 -0.42
CA ILE A 115 -3.57 4.62 0.32
C ILE A 115 -2.87 5.83 0.94
N ARG A 116 -3.41 7.04 0.76
CA ARG A 116 -2.91 8.28 1.36
C ARG A 116 -3.95 8.81 2.36
N PRO A 117 -3.91 8.36 3.63
CA PRO A 117 -4.94 8.70 4.61
C PRO A 117 -5.17 10.20 4.78
N ARG A 118 -4.10 11.01 4.77
CA ARG A 118 -4.19 12.47 4.89
C ARG A 118 -4.88 13.16 3.71
N SER A 119 -4.91 12.50 2.55
CA SER A 119 -5.52 13.03 1.33
C SER A 119 -6.96 12.56 1.11
N LEU A 120 -7.46 11.70 1.98
CA LEU A 120 -8.82 11.20 1.87
C LEU A 120 -9.84 12.29 2.24
N PRO A 121 -10.94 12.44 1.48
CA PRO A 121 -12.04 13.33 1.83
C PRO A 121 -12.57 13.04 3.25
N ALA A 122 -13.04 14.08 3.95
CA ALA A 122 -13.55 13.94 5.31
C ALA A 122 -14.75 12.97 5.41
N ALA A 123 -15.55 12.85 4.35
CA ALA A 123 -16.66 11.91 4.28
C ALA A 123 -16.21 10.44 4.25
N VAL A 124 -14.96 10.16 3.81
CA VAL A 124 -14.42 8.81 3.81
C VAL A 124 -13.89 8.50 5.21
N GLN A 125 -14.55 7.57 5.87
CA GLN A 125 -14.21 7.15 7.23
C GLN A 125 -13.38 5.86 7.24
N ARG A 126 -13.41 5.09 6.12
CA ARG A 126 -12.74 3.79 6.03
C ARG A 126 -12.34 3.50 4.58
N VAL A 127 -11.21 2.86 4.40
CA VAL A 127 -10.82 2.17 3.17
C VAL A 127 -10.79 0.68 3.49
N ALA A 128 -11.70 -0.07 2.88
CA ALA A 128 -11.76 -1.51 2.96
C ALA A 128 -10.88 -2.11 1.87
N VAL A 129 -10.02 -3.06 2.21
CA VAL A 129 -9.12 -3.77 1.29
C VAL A 129 -9.59 -5.20 1.16
N SER A 130 -10.02 -5.59 -0.02
CA SER A 130 -10.53 -6.92 -0.32
C SER A 130 -9.69 -7.61 -1.39
N VAL A 131 -9.64 -8.94 -1.31
CA VAL A 131 -9.16 -9.81 -2.39
C VAL A 131 -10.36 -10.56 -2.96
N ASN A 132 -10.41 -10.70 -4.28
CA ASN A 132 -11.51 -11.31 -5.00
C ASN A 132 -10.98 -12.38 -5.94
N MET A 133 -11.66 -13.50 -5.95
CA MET A 133 -11.34 -14.66 -6.78
C MET A 133 -12.18 -14.64 -8.05
N ASP A 134 -11.67 -15.27 -9.09
CA ASP A 134 -12.43 -15.49 -10.32
C ASP A 134 -13.46 -16.61 -10.12
N THR A 135 -14.72 -16.21 -9.92
CA THR A 135 -15.83 -17.15 -9.73
C THR A 135 -16.16 -17.91 -11.00
N ASP A 136 -15.91 -17.34 -12.17
CA ASP A 136 -16.16 -18.01 -13.46
C ASP A 136 -15.14 -19.13 -13.70
N ALA A 137 -13.93 -18.97 -13.20
CA ALA A 137 -12.90 -20.02 -13.17
C ALA A 137 -13.14 -21.05 -12.05
N GLY A 138 -14.15 -20.87 -11.20
CA GLY A 138 -14.46 -21.76 -10.07
C GLY A 138 -13.40 -21.70 -8.97
N THR A 139 -12.71 -20.56 -8.81
CA THR A 139 -11.71 -20.38 -7.76
C THR A 139 -12.30 -19.72 -6.51
N ASP A 140 -11.75 -20.09 -5.35
CA ASP A 140 -12.11 -19.52 -4.05
C ASP A 140 -10.87 -19.28 -3.17
N CYS A 141 -11.05 -18.62 -2.06
CA CYS A 141 -9.95 -18.27 -1.14
C CYS A 141 -9.29 -19.49 -0.48
N GLY A 142 -9.94 -20.66 -0.48
CA GLY A 142 -9.36 -21.92 -0.01
C GLY A 142 -8.22 -22.42 -0.89
N GLN A 143 -8.12 -21.95 -2.13
CA GLN A 143 -7.05 -22.30 -3.06
C GLN A 143 -5.81 -21.39 -2.94
N LEU A 144 -5.90 -20.30 -2.17
CA LEU A 144 -4.78 -19.40 -1.90
C LEU A 144 -3.77 -20.09 -0.97
N ARG A 145 -2.52 -20.17 -1.42
CA ARG A 145 -1.40 -20.69 -0.62
C ARG A 145 -0.42 -19.56 -0.32
N ASP A 146 0.18 -19.60 0.86
CA ASP A 146 1.14 -18.59 1.31
C ASP A 146 0.61 -17.15 1.22
N ALA A 147 -0.74 -17.02 1.33
CA ALA A 147 -1.40 -15.74 1.22
C ALA A 147 -0.91 -14.78 2.32
N ARG A 148 -0.53 -13.57 1.92
CA ARG A 148 -0.01 -12.57 2.83
C ARG A 148 -0.38 -11.16 2.38
N LEU A 149 -0.91 -10.41 3.30
CA LEU A 149 -1.03 -8.97 3.18
C LEU A 149 0.17 -8.32 3.91
N GLU A 150 0.78 -7.33 3.27
CA GLU A 150 1.77 -6.46 3.87
C GLU A 150 1.33 -5.01 3.70
N VAL A 151 1.37 -4.23 4.78
CA VAL A 151 1.12 -2.80 4.77
C VAL A 151 2.35 -2.09 5.32
N ARG A 152 2.87 -1.10 4.59
CA ARG A 152 4.00 -0.27 5.03
C ARG A 152 3.64 1.20 4.97
N GLY A 153 3.96 1.90 6.04
CA GLY A 153 3.84 3.36 6.11
C GLY A 153 5.04 4.10 5.53
N ALA A 154 4.86 5.37 5.24
CA ALA A 154 5.88 6.24 4.65
C ALA A 154 7.15 6.34 5.50
N ALA A 155 7.06 6.26 6.83
CA ALA A 155 8.20 6.27 7.74
C ALA A 155 8.87 4.89 7.88
N GLY A 156 8.31 3.83 7.26
CA GLY A 156 8.88 2.50 7.21
C GLY A 156 8.33 1.51 8.24
N THR A 157 7.36 1.89 9.07
CA THR A 157 6.63 0.93 9.91
C THR A 157 5.88 -0.05 9.04
N GLY A 158 5.89 -1.33 9.39
CA GLY A 158 5.28 -2.37 8.59
C GLY A 158 4.43 -3.32 9.42
N TRP A 159 3.35 -3.79 8.83
CA TRP A 159 2.43 -4.79 9.38
C TRP A 159 2.17 -5.88 8.37
N THR A 160 1.92 -7.08 8.85
CA THR A 160 1.58 -8.23 8.01
C THR A 160 0.39 -8.97 8.57
N PHE A 161 -0.40 -9.52 7.67
CA PHE A 161 -1.51 -10.39 8.01
C PHE A 161 -1.53 -11.60 7.08
N THR A 162 -1.74 -12.78 7.64
CA THR A 162 -2.00 -14.00 6.88
C THR A 162 -3.51 -14.26 6.94
N PRO A 163 -4.26 -13.99 5.85
CA PRO A 163 -5.69 -14.25 5.82
C PRO A 163 -5.95 -15.76 5.87
N PRO A 164 -7.10 -16.18 6.42
CA PRO A 164 -7.47 -17.60 6.41
C PRO A 164 -7.66 -18.10 4.98
N ALA A 165 -7.26 -19.34 4.72
CA ALA A 165 -7.67 -20.08 3.55
C ALA A 165 -9.08 -20.61 3.83
N ASP A 166 -10.11 -19.98 3.26
CA ASP A 166 -11.51 -20.28 3.54
C ASP A 166 -12.20 -20.79 2.26
N PRO A 167 -12.42 -22.10 2.13
CA PRO A 167 -13.13 -22.66 1.00
C PRO A 167 -14.58 -22.16 0.92
N GLY A 168 -15.05 -21.88 -0.29
CA GLY A 168 -16.39 -21.36 -0.55
C GLY A 168 -16.52 -19.84 -0.35
N ILE A 169 -15.45 -19.13 0.01
CA ILE A 169 -15.39 -17.67 0.04
C ILE A 169 -14.66 -17.18 -1.22
N SER A 170 -15.34 -16.38 -2.03
CA SER A 170 -14.78 -15.88 -3.30
C SER A 170 -14.44 -14.38 -3.26
N ALA A 171 -14.84 -13.66 -2.21
CA ALA A 171 -14.32 -12.33 -1.90
C ALA A 171 -14.02 -12.24 -0.40
N MET A 172 -12.85 -11.72 -0.02
CA MET A 172 -12.45 -11.62 1.38
C MET A 172 -11.95 -10.22 1.71
N LEU A 173 -12.56 -9.58 2.69
CA LEU A 173 -12.04 -8.37 3.31
C LEU A 173 -10.81 -8.73 4.15
N VAL A 174 -9.63 -8.34 3.69
CA VAL A 174 -8.36 -8.68 4.34
C VAL A 174 -7.89 -7.63 5.32
N ALA A 175 -8.20 -6.35 5.07
CA ALA A 175 -7.86 -5.27 5.98
C ALA A 175 -8.80 -4.07 5.87
N GLU A 176 -8.77 -3.22 6.89
CA GLU A 176 -9.40 -1.91 6.90
C GLU A 176 -8.40 -0.86 7.40
N VAL A 177 -8.32 0.27 6.70
CA VAL A 177 -7.66 1.50 7.18
C VAL A 177 -8.77 2.49 7.50
N TYR A 178 -8.90 2.90 8.76
CA TYR A 178 -10.09 3.67 9.19
C TYR A 178 -9.77 4.75 10.21
N ARG A 179 -10.62 5.80 10.20
CA ARG A 179 -10.61 6.85 11.22
C ARG A 179 -11.24 6.33 12.50
N HIS A 180 -10.63 6.64 13.62
CA HIS A 180 -11.14 6.29 14.94
C HIS A 180 -11.07 7.50 15.87
N ARG A 181 -12.19 7.81 16.50
CA ARG A 181 -12.29 8.82 17.55
C ARG A 181 -12.61 8.14 18.89
N ALA A 182 -11.78 8.36 19.87
CA ALA A 182 -11.99 7.89 21.23
C ALA A 182 -12.58 9.03 22.07
N GLY A 183 -13.91 9.16 22.11
CA GLY A 183 -14.60 10.25 22.82
C GLY A 183 -14.30 11.63 22.23
N ALA A 184 -13.91 12.58 23.07
CA ALA A 184 -13.49 13.93 22.67
C ALA A 184 -12.00 14.02 22.26
N ALA A 185 -11.29 12.88 22.27
CA ALA A 185 -9.88 12.83 21.90
C ALA A 185 -9.68 13.03 20.40
N ASP A 186 -8.42 13.27 20.05
CA ASP A 186 -8.02 13.43 18.65
C ASP A 186 -8.36 12.20 17.81
N GLU A 187 -8.72 12.47 16.57
CA GLU A 187 -8.94 11.44 15.58
C GLU A 187 -7.61 10.76 15.22
N VAL A 188 -7.58 9.45 15.26
CA VAL A 188 -6.44 8.65 14.84
C VAL A 188 -6.82 7.72 13.69
N TRP A 189 -5.85 7.36 12.86
CA TRP A 189 -6.03 6.31 11.89
C TRP A 189 -5.58 4.97 12.45
N LYS A 190 -6.33 3.92 12.12
CA LYS A 190 -6.03 2.55 12.52
C LYS A 190 -6.00 1.63 11.30
N LEU A 191 -5.17 0.59 11.41
CA LEU A 191 -5.19 -0.58 10.52
C LEU A 191 -5.78 -1.75 11.31
N ARG A 192 -6.73 -2.47 10.70
CA ARG A 192 -7.33 -3.68 11.23
C ARG A 192 -7.12 -4.83 10.27
N ALA A 193 -6.65 -5.97 10.75
CA ALA A 193 -6.69 -7.24 10.04
C ALA A 193 -8.09 -7.85 10.19
N VAL A 194 -8.71 -8.34 9.10
CA VAL A 194 -10.10 -8.80 9.14
C VAL A 194 -10.20 -10.29 8.86
N GLY A 195 -10.21 -10.75 7.61
CA GLY A 195 -10.38 -12.15 7.25
C GLY A 195 -11.83 -12.61 7.22
N GLN A 196 -12.76 -11.75 6.81
CA GLN A 196 -14.19 -12.09 6.60
C GLN A 196 -14.51 -12.02 5.11
N GLY A 197 -15.43 -12.86 4.63
CA GLY A 197 -15.69 -12.94 3.21
C GLY A 197 -17.12 -13.27 2.81
N TRP A 198 -17.34 -13.24 1.52
CA TRP A 198 -18.60 -13.50 0.82
C TRP A 198 -18.42 -14.64 -0.14
N SER A 199 -19.37 -15.58 -0.12
CA SER A 199 -19.39 -16.74 -1.03
C SER A 199 -19.77 -16.35 -2.46
N ASP A 200 -20.53 -15.29 -2.63
CA ASP A 200 -20.95 -14.74 -3.92
C ASP A 200 -19.96 -13.68 -4.48
N GLY A 201 -18.74 -13.73 -3.98
CA GLY A 201 -17.59 -13.01 -4.52
C GLY A 201 -17.74 -11.48 -4.47
N LEU A 202 -17.19 -10.84 -5.49
CA LEU A 202 -17.20 -9.38 -5.60
C LEU A 202 -18.62 -8.78 -5.57
N ALA A 203 -19.61 -9.51 -6.10
CA ALA A 203 -21.00 -9.07 -6.08
C ALA A 203 -21.56 -8.97 -4.65
N GLY A 204 -21.24 -9.92 -3.78
CA GLY A 204 -21.64 -9.90 -2.38
C GLY A 204 -20.96 -8.77 -1.62
N LEU A 205 -19.64 -8.58 -1.82
CA LEU A 205 -18.90 -7.46 -1.25
C LEU A 205 -19.52 -6.12 -1.69
N ALA A 206 -19.78 -5.94 -2.97
CA ALA A 206 -20.33 -4.72 -3.53
C ALA A 206 -21.72 -4.39 -2.95
N ARG A 207 -22.63 -5.37 -2.95
CA ARG A 207 -23.97 -5.19 -2.35
C ARG A 207 -23.91 -4.86 -0.86
N ALA A 208 -23.01 -5.50 -0.12
CA ALA A 208 -22.82 -5.25 1.32
C ALA A 208 -22.41 -3.79 1.59
N HIS A 209 -21.81 -3.12 0.61
CA HIS A 209 -21.32 -1.74 0.71
C HIS A 209 -22.05 -0.74 -0.18
N GLY A 210 -23.25 -1.10 -0.68
CA GLY A 210 -24.12 -0.17 -1.41
C GLY A 210 -23.69 0.10 -2.84
N VAL A 211 -22.90 -0.79 -3.46
CA VAL A 211 -22.57 -0.75 -4.90
C VAL A 211 -23.59 -1.60 -5.64
N GLU A 212 -24.26 -1.00 -6.63
CA GLU A 212 -25.13 -1.73 -7.54
C GLU A 212 -24.26 -2.34 -8.66
N ILE A 213 -24.36 -3.65 -8.84
CA ILE A 213 -23.71 -4.35 -9.94
C ILE A 213 -24.83 -4.80 -10.89
N GLU A 214 -24.79 -4.26 -12.11
CA GLU A 214 -25.67 -4.69 -13.20
C GLU A 214 -25.20 -6.00 -13.82
#